data_2569e11c96dc06f8c89d6c758c1aaf8f
#
_entry.id   2569e11c96dc06f8c89d6c758c1aaf8f
#
_cell.length_a   1.000
_cell.length_b   1.000
_cell.length_c   1.000
_cell.angle_alpha   90.00
_cell.angle_beta   90.00
_cell.angle_gamma   90.00
#
_symmetry.space_group_name_H-M   'P 1'
#
loop_
_entity.id
_entity.type
_entity.pdbx_description
1 polymer ?
#
loop_
_entity_poly.entity_id
_entity_poly.type
_entity_poly.pdbx_seq_one_letter_code
_entity_poly.pdbx_strand_id
1 'polypeptide(L)'
;VLIGMIGLLLGGSTAASAKAATGSDEDRLGSVIFIHPDGASAATWTAARARYYGPDGELHWDKMPEVAVYKGHMKDSLTATSNGGATTHAYGIKVMSDAYGRTAGGGVGEDILDANGESRSVAMQAIRAGLPVGLVQSGIAPEPGTGCFVSRAVSRRDYQGIAADLIESGAEVLLSGGERYFLPAGASGVHGPGVRKDGRGLIAEAEAAGYTVVRTRSELLSLPPGTTRVLGLFAAGSTFNDITEEALAERGLEPFDAEAPTLAEMTEAALRVLSSGGQRFLLVVEEEGTDNFGNKNNARGVLEAAKRADDALGVARSFVGAHPGTLLMTAADGDGGGLRMRGIPVGVGKAGPDRLPAKDVNGAPMDGANGTATAPFLAAPNANGLRLPFGVVWASRDDVSGGVVVRGEGLHSERIRGTLDNTDIAKLIRLTLFGLDELDERASTSAAP
;
A
#
# COMPACT_ATOMS: atom_id res chain seq x y z
N VAL A 1 48.89 -39.58 -46.19
CA VAL A 1 49.13 -39.91 -44.79
C VAL A 1 49.69 -38.65 -44.11
N LEU A 2 48.90 -37.89 -43.41
CA LEU A 2 49.37 -36.95 -42.41
C LEU A 2 48.30 -36.76 -41.38
N ILE A 3 48.52 -37.17 -40.16
CA ILE A 3 47.63 -37.07 -39.02
C ILE A 3 47.89 -35.70 -38.37
N GLY A 4 46.88 -34.84 -38.31
CA GLY A 4 46.87 -33.60 -37.57
C GLY A 4 46.17 -33.72 -36.21
N MET A 5 46.96 -33.61 -35.12
CA MET A 5 46.44 -33.55 -33.74
C MET A 5 45.75 -32.17 -33.51
N ILE A 6 44.49 -32.21 -33.08
CA ILE A 6 43.77 -31.04 -32.57
C ILE A 6 43.87 -31.10 -31.03
N GLY A 7 44.59 -30.14 -30.49
CA GLY A 7 44.70 -29.92 -29.03
C GLY A 7 43.43 -29.30 -28.45
N LEU A 8 42.86 -29.95 -27.43
CA LEU A 8 41.71 -29.50 -26.67
C LEU A 8 42.18 -28.55 -25.56
N LEU A 9 41.87 -27.27 -25.67
CA LEU A 9 42.07 -26.29 -24.59
C LEU A 9 40.92 -26.41 -23.60
N LEU A 10 41.17 -26.99 -22.44
CA LEU A 10 40.28 -26.97 -21.28
C LEU A 10 40.36 -25.55 -20.62
N GLY A 11 39.36 -24.73 -20.89
CA GLY A 11 39.12 -23.51 -20.14
C GLY A 11 38.54 -23.81 -18.75
N GLY A 12 39.36 -23.64 -17.73
CA GLY A 12 38.93 -23.72 -16.34
C GLY A 12 37.97 -22.59 -15.96
N SER A 13 36.73 -22.91 -15.74
CA SER A 13 35.76 -22.02 -15.12
C SER A 13 36.01 -22.03 -13.62
N THR A 14 36.50 -20.91 -13.08
CA THR A 14 36.56 -20.67 -11.64
C THR A 14 35.15 -20.37 -11.16
N ALA A 15 34.42 -21.35 -10.67
CA ALA A 15 33.21 -21.17 -9.90
C ALA A 15 33.57 -20.48 -8.59
N ALA A 16 33.17 -19.21 -8.45
CA ALA A 16 33.19 -18.54 -7.17
C ALA A 16 32.24 -19.29 -6.21
N SER A 17 32.81 -19.98 -5.25
CA SER A 17 32.08 -20.63 -4.17
C SER A 17 31.44 -19.56 -3.31
N ALA A 18 30.14 -19.34 -3.47
CA ALA A 18 29.34 -18.60 -2.51
C ALA A 18 29.36 -19.41 -1.21
N LYS A 19 29.93 -18.85 -0.16
CA LYS A 19 29.95 -19.40 1.19
C LYS A 19 28.52 -19.46 1.69
N ALA A 20 27.92 -20.67 1.74
CA ALA A 20 26.61 -20.90 2.29
C ALA A 20 26.60 -20.43 3.76
N ALA A 21 25.74 -19.50 4.09
CA ALA A 21 25.42 -19.16 5.48
C ALA A 21 24.71 -20.39 6.10
N THR A 22 25.32 -20.98 7.11
CA THR A 22 24.81 -22.15 7.83
C THR A 22 23.85 -21.73 8.94
N GLY A 23 22.69 -21.24 8.58
CA GLY A 23 21.49 -21.09 9.38
C GLY A 23 20.31 -21.16 8.43
N SER A 24 19.23 -21.85 8.78
CA SER A 24 18.01 -21.79 7.98
C SER A 24 17.52 -20.34 7.95
N ASP A 25 17.01 -19.86 6.82
CA ASP A 25 16.44 -18.49 6.75
C ASP A 25 15.32 -18.28 7.77
N GLU A 26 14.72 -19.35 8.30
CA GLU A 26 13.71 -19.37 9.35
C GLU A 26 14.16 -18.76 10.69
N ASP A 27 15.47 -18.76 10.99
CA ASP A 27 16.03 -18.17 12.22
C ASP A 27 16.47 -16.71 12.05
N ARG A 28 16.32 -16.13 10.85
CA ARG A 28 16.81 -14.76 10.57
C ARG A 28 15.73 -13.73 10.87
N LEU A 29 16.09 -12.71 11.65
CA LEU A 29 15.25 -11.53 11.88
C LEU A 29 15.61 -10.42 10.90
N GLY A 30 14.61 -9.66 10.45
CA GLY A 30 14.80 -8.61 9.47
C GLY A 30 13.80 -7.48 9.55
N SER A 31 13.98 -6.50 8.67
CA SER A 31 13.02 -5.41 8.48
C SER A 31 11.82 -5.86 7.67
N VAL A 32 10.71 -5.13 7.79
CA VAL A 32 9.51 -5.36 7.00
C VAL A 32 9.06 -4.06 6.34
N ILE A 33 8.75 -4.14 5.06
CA ILE A 33 8.05 -3.11 4.29
C ILE A 33 6.74 -3.73 3.80
N PHE A 34 5.62 -3.20 4.26
CA PHE A 34 4.29 -3.58 3.79
C PHE A 34 3.68 -2.41 3.03
N ILE A 35 3.45 -2.58 1.73
CA ILE A 35 2.78 -1.58 0.88
C ILE A 35 1.35 -2.04 0.64
N HIS A 36 0.41 -1.25 1.11
CA HIS A 36 -1.03 -1.47 1.05
C HIS A 36 -1.68 -0.50 0.06
N PRO A 37 -1.85 -0.86 -1.23
CA PRO A 37 -2.66 -0.09 -2.16
C PRO A 37 -4.13 -0.46 -1.92
N ASP A 38 -4.84 0.33 -1.11
CA ASP A 38 -6.21 0.07 -0.69
C ASP A 38 -7.13 -0.16 -1.90
N GLY A 39 -7.96 -1.19 -1.86
CA GLY A 39 -8.89 -1.51 -2.95
C GLY A 39 -8.26 -1.96 -4.29
N ALA A 40 -6.94 -2.24 -4.37
CA ALA A 40 -6.28 -2.59 -5.63
C ALA A 40 -6.29 -4.10 -5.90
N SER A 41 -7.12 -4.53 -6.84
CA SER A 41 -7.15 -5.92 -7.33
C SER A 41 -6.16 -6.18 -8.47
N ALA A 42 -6.01 -7.45 -8.88
CA ALA A 42 -5.23 -7.84 -10.06
C ALA A 42 -5.72 -7.14 -11.35
N ALA A 43 -7.00 -6.75 -11.42
CA ALA A 43 -7.54 -6.00 -12.55
C ALA A 43 -7.03 -4.56 -12.58
N THR A 44 -6.89 -3.92 -11.42
CA THR A 44 -6.28 -2.58 -11.25
C THR A 44 -4.84 -2.59 -11.75
N TRP A 45 -4.03 -3.56 -11.32
CA TRP A 45 -2.65 -3.71 -11.79
C TRP A 45 -2.56 -4.01 -13.29
N THR A 46 -3.48 -4.81 -13.83
CA THR A 46 -3.55 -5.09 -15.27
C THR A 46 -3.82 -3.83 -16.08
N ALA A 47 -4.75 -2.99 -15.63
CA ALA A 47 -5.08 -1.74 -16.31
C ALA A 47 -3.93 -0.71 -16.20
N ALA A 48 -3.29 -0.60 -15.02
CA ALA A 48 -2.12 0.27 -14.82
C ALA A 48 -0.94 -0.17 -15.70
N ARG A 49 -0.63 -1.47 -15.77
CA ARG A 49 0.40 -2.00 -16.67
C ARG A 49 0.14 -1.61 -18.11
N ALA A 50 -1.07 -1.89 -18.62
CA ALA A 50 -1.46 -1.53 -19.96
C ALA A 50 -1.28 -0.02 -20.23
N ARG A 51 -1.73 0.81 -19.30
CA ARG A 51 -1.69 2.28 -19.43
C ARG A 51 -0.27 2.82 -19.51
N TYR A 52 0.63 2.39 -18.61
CA TYR A 52 1.93 3.04 -18.40
C TYR A 52 3.11 2.31 -19.03
N TYR A 53 3.03 0.98 -19.14
CA TYR A 53 4.13 0.15 -19.64
C TYR A 53 3.80 -0.64 -20.90
N GLY A 54 2.51 -0.67 -21.28
CA GLY A 54 2.01 -1.46 -22.40
C GLY A 54 1.73 -2.92 -22.04
N PRO A 55 1.06 -3.66 -22.94
CA PRO A 55 0.69 -5.05 -22.69
C PRO A 55 1.89 -5.99 -22.56
N ASP A 56 3.03 -5.65 -23.13
CA ASP A 56 4.26 -6.45 -23.09
C ASP A 56 5.26 -5.95 -22.04
N GLY A 57 4.91 -4.86 -21.30
CA GLY A 57 5.73 -4.31 -20.23
C GLY A 57 5.46 -4.91 -18.88
N GLU A 58 6.24 -4.50 -17.88
CA GLU A 58 6.14 -4.97 -16.50
C GLU A 58 6.14 -3.81 -15.50
N LEU A 59 5.27 -3.88 -14.54
CA LEU A 59 5.29 -3.07 -13.32
C LEU A 59 6.39 -3.55 -12.38
N HIS A 60 6.76 -2.75 -11.39
CA HIS A 60 7.56 -3.23 -10.26
C HIS A 60 6.83 -4.33 -9.49
N TRP A 61 5.50 -4.23 -9.41
CA TRP A 61 4.62 -5.25 -8.87
C TRP A 61 4.75 -6.60 -9.59
N ASP A 62 4.84 -6.61 -10.93
CA ASP A 62 4.99 -7.83 -11.73
C ASP A 62 6.30 -8.56 -11.44
N LYS A 63 7.35 -7.80 -11.12
CA LYS A 63 8.71 -8.32 -10.91
C LYS A 63 8.92 -8.92 -9.52
N MET A 64 7.97 -8.79 -8.59
CA MET A 64 8.04 -9.45 -7.29
C MET A 64 7.79 -10.95 -7.48
N PRO A 65 8.73 -11.83 -7.05
CA PRO A 65 8.73 -13.23 -7.47
C PRO A 65 7.63 -14.07 -6.82
N GLU A 66 7.31 -13.79 -5.55
CA GLU A 66 6.37 -14.59 -4.78
C GLU A 66 4.94 -14.10 -4.96
N VAL A 67 3.99 -15.05 -5.02
CA VAL A 67 2.58 -14.74 -5.30
C VAL A 67 1.64 -15.70 -4.58
N ALA A 68 0.58 -15.14 -3.99
CA ALA A 68 -0.53 -15.90 -3.40
C ALA A 68 -1.87 -15.26 -3.72
N VAL A 69 -2.91 -16.07 -3.81
CA VAL A 69 -4.30 -15.59 -3.83
C VAL A 69 -4.70 -15.18 -2.40
N TYR A 70 -5.45 -14.11 -2.28
CA TYR A 70 -5.83 -13.53 -1.00
C TYR A 70 -7.30 -13.84 -0.62
N LYS A 71 -7.54 -14.24 0.63
CA LYS A 71 -8.87 -14.38 1.25
C LYS A 71 -9.13 -13.22 2.18
N GLY A 72 -9.95 -12.25 1.73
CA GLY A 72 -10.18 -10.99 2.43
C GLY A 72 -11.46 -10.93 3.28
N HIS A 73 -12.23 -12.03 3.45
CA HIS A 73 -13.49 -12.00 4.20
C HIS A 73 -13.29 -11.57 5.67
N MET A 74 -14.33 -10.92 6.22
CA MET A 74 -14.42 -10.51 7.61
C MET A 74 -15.25 -11.52 8.42
N LYS A 75 -15.51 -11.28 9.72
CA LYS A 75 -16.40 -12.14 10.52
C LYS A 75 -17.87 -12.06 10.08
N ASP A 76 -18.29 -10.91 9.60
CA ASP A 76 -19.68 -10.55 9.30
C ASP A 76 -19.90 -10.22 7.82
N SER A 77 -18.86 -10.21 7.00
CA SER A 77 -18.93 -9.85 5.58
C SER A 77 -17.99 -10.70 4.73
N LEU A 78 -18.42 -11.04 3.50
CA LEU A 78 -17.55 -11.67 2.50
C LEU A 78 -16.62 -10.65 1.83
N THR A 79 -16.90 -9.36 1.96
CA THR A 79 -16.08 -8.26 1.48
C THR A 79 -15.42 -7.58 2.67
N ALA A 80 -14.13 -7.30 2.59
CA ALA A 80 -13.46 -6.45 3.56
C ALA A 80 -13.89 -4.98 3.39
N THR A 81 -13.63 -4.20 4.41
CA THR A 81 -13.65 -2.75 4.37
C THR A 81 -12.26 -2.27 4.75
N SER A 82 -11.86 -1.06 4.38
CA SER A 82 -10.54 -0.53 4.71
C SER A 82 -10.19 -0.70 6.19
N ASN A 83 -11.11 -0.35 7.11
CA ASN A 83 -10.81 -0.44 8.56
C ASN A 83 -10.81 -1.87 9.11
N GLY A 84 -11.73 -2.74 8.68
CA GLY A 84 -11.71 -4.17 9.05
C GLY A 84 -10.50 -4.89 8.46
N GLY A 85 -10.21 -4.67 7.17
CA GLY A 85 -9.06 -5.23 6.45
C GLY A 85 -7.73 -4.80 7.09
N ALA A 86 -7.53 -3.49 7.27
CA ALA A 86 -6.32 -2.98 7.93
C ALA A 86 -6.17 -3.50 9.38
N THR A 87 -7.27 -3.64 10.12
CA THR A 87 -7.24 -4.25 11.46
C THR A 87 -6.76 -5.70 11.38
N THR A 88 -7.22 -6.51 10.41
CA THR A 88 -6.72 -7.88 10.24
C THR A 88 -5.25 -7.92 9.85
N HIS A 89 -4.79 -7.01 9.00
CA HIS A 89 -3.38 -6.87 8.63
C HIS A 89 -2.49 -6.49 9.82
N ALA A 90 -3.00 -5.65 10.73
CA ALA A 90 -2.24 -5.20 11.90
C ALA A 90 -2.21 -6.23 13.04
N TYR A 91 -3.29 -6.99 13.23
CA TYR A 91 -3.47 -7.83 14.44
C TYR A 91 -3.38 -9.33 14.19
N GLY A 92 -3.60 -9.80 12.95
CA GLY A 92 -3.53 -11.22 12.59
C GLY A 92 -4.71 -12.05 13.08
N ILE A 93 -5.87 -11.42 13.29
CA ILE A 93 -7.11 -12.09 13.66
C ILE A 93 -8.28 -11.55 12.82
N LYS A 94 -9.30 -12.37 12.60
CA LYS A 94 -10.55 -11.90 11.98
C LYS A 94 -11.31 -10.99 12.93
N VAL A 95 -11.84 -9.89 12.38
CA VAL A 95 -12.66 -8.91 13.09
C VAL A 95 -13.96 -8.64 12.33
N MET A 96 -14.85 -7.84 12.90
CA MET A 96 -16.06 -7.34 12.20
C MET A 96 -15.64 -6.28 11.16
N SER A 97 -16.45 -6.09 10.14
CA SER A 97 -16.15 -5.15 9.05
C SER A 97 -16.04 -3.69 9.49
N ASP A 98 -16.70 -3.30 10.57
CA ASP A 98 -16.65 -1.95 11.13
C ASP A 98 -15.53 -1.72 12.16
N ALA A 99 -14.67 -2.71 12.39
CA ALA A 99 -13.57 -2.66 13.36
C ALA A 99 -12.50 -1.62 12.97
N TYR A 100 -11.92 -0.96 13.98
CA TYR A 100 -10.76 -0.09 13.82
C TYR A 100 -9.78 -0.33 14.98
N GLY A 101 -8.83 -1.24 14.80
CA GLY A 101 -7.88 -1.66 15.85
C GLY A 101 -8.55 -2.40 17.02
N ARG A 102 -9.79 -2.81 16.88
CA ARG A 102 -10.63 -3.52 17.85
C ARG A 102 -11.30 -4.74 17.21
N THR A 103 -12.02 -5.55 17.98
CA THR A 103 -12.73 -6.71 17.42
C THR A 103 -13.98 -6.31 16.62
N ALA A 104 -14.59 -5.14 16.92
CA ALA A 104 -15.72 -4.52 16.24
C ALA A 104 -15.72 -3.01 16.51
N GLY A 105 -16.46 -2.24 15.70
CA GLY A 105 -16.75 -0.82 15.90
C GLY A 105 -17.97 -0.56 16.78
N GLY A 106 -18.50 0.66 16.71
CA GLY A 106 -19.76 1.05 17.34
C GLY A 106 -19.79 0.94 18.88
N GLY A 107 -18.64 0.83 19.54
CA GLY A 107 -18.54 0.72 20.99
C GLY A 107 -18.82 -0.68 21.57
N VAL A 108 -19.12 -1.68 20.73
CA VAL A 108 -19.35 -3.07 21.15
C VAL A 108 -18.10 -3.94 21.05
N GLY A 109 -17.09 -3.49 20.29
CA GLY A 109 -15.85 -4.21 20.12
C GLY A 109 -14.94 -4.13 21.35
N GLU A 110 -14.09 -5.14 21.49
CA GLU A 110 -13.09 -5.23 22.54
C GLU A 110 -11.70 -4.90 21.98
N ASP A 111 -10.79 -4.46 22.84
CA ASP A 111 -9.40 -4.30 22.49
C ASP A 111 -8.76 -5.65 22.17
N ILE A 112 -7.93 -5.70 21.16
CA ILE A 112 -7.22 -6.91 20.75
C ILE A 112 -5.86 -6.89 21.47
N LEU A 113 -5.77 -7.68 22.54
CA LEU A 113 -4.62 -7.69 23.43
C LEU A 113 -3.82 -8.99 23.29
N ASP A 114 -2.53 -8.92 23.64
CA ASP A 114 -1.65 -10.08 23.81
C ASP A 114 -1.81 -10.69 25.22
N ALA A 115 -1.03 -11.72 25.53
CA ALA A 115 -1.09 -12.40 26.83
C ALA A 115 -0.69 -11.51 28.02
N ASN A 116 -0.03 -10.38 27.79
CA ASN A 116 0.37 -9.42 28.80
C ASN A 116 -0.66 -8.30 29.00
N GLY A 117 -1.76 -8.32 28.25
CA GLY A 117 -2.79 -7.26 28.27
C GLY A 117 -2.41 -6.03 27.44
N GLU A 118 -1.39 -6.12 26.60
CA GLU A 118 -0.91 -5.04 25.73
C GLU A 118 -1.47 -5.21 24.32
N SER A 119 -1.49 -4.10 23.53
CA SER A 119 -1.96 -4.17 22.15
C SER A 119 -1.24 -5.24 21.33
N ARG A 120 -1.99 -6.13 20.69
CA ARG A 120 -1.46 -7.19 19.81
C ARG A 120 -1.06 -6.66 18.40
N SER A 121 -1.28 -5.38 18.09
CA SER A 121 -0.84 -4.80 16.81
C SER A 121 0.65 -5.03 16.59
N VAL A 122 1.03 -5.45 15.39
CA VAL A 122 2.45 -5.69 15.03
C VAL A 122 3.29 -4.41 15.13
N ALA A 123 2.72 -3.23 14.84
CA ALA A 123 3.42 -1.96 14.99
C ALA A 123 3.64 -1.62 16.48
N MET A 124 2.61 -1.77 17.32
CA MET A 124 2.76 -1.55 18.76
C MET A 124 3.69 -2.56 19.41
N GLN A 125 3.74 -3.81 18.93
CA GLN A 125 4.74 -4.80 19.36
C GLN A 125 6.16 -4.36 18.96
N ALA A 126 6.34 -3.85 17.74
CA ALA A 126 7.64 -3.34 17.26
C ALA A 126 8.10 -2.13 18.10
N ILE A 127 7.23 -1.15 18.34
CA ILE A 127 7.54 0.03 19.16
C ILE A 127 7.94 -0.39 20.58
N ARG A 128 7.18 -1.29 21.23
CA ARG A 128 7.53 -1.79 22.58
C ARG A 128 8.85 -2.56 22.60
N ALA A 129 9.22 -3.20 21.51
CA ALA A 129 10.52 -3.87 21.38
C ALA A 129 11.67 -2.90 21.03
N GLY A 130 11.42 -1.60 20.96
CA GLY A 130 12.41 -0.58 20.59
C GLY A 130 12.80 -0.60 19.12
N LEU A 131 11.96 -1.16 18.25
CA LEU A 131 12.17 -1.16 16.80
C LEU A 131 11.51 0.06 16.17
N PRO A 132 12.18 0.77 15.26
CA PRO A 132 11.60 1.89 14.54
C PRO A 132 10.38 1.49 13.72
N VAL A 133 9.35 2.34 13.73
CA VAL A 133 8.12 2.15 12.95
C VAL A 133 7.84 3.39 12.11
N GLY A 134 7.49 3.17 10.86
CA GLY A 134 7.04 4.21 9.92
C GLY A 134 5.65 3.92 9.39
N LEU A 135 4.82 4.97 9.31
CA LEU A 135 3.49 4.96 8.73
C LEU A 135 3.42 6.04 7.66
N VAL A 136 3.22 5.65 6.42
CA VAL A 136 3.18 6.53 5.25
C VAL A 136 1.83 6.37 4.55
N GLN A 137 1.16 7.48 4.24
CA GLN A 137 -0.21 7.50 3.77
C GLN A 137 -0.39 8.56 2.68
N SER A 138 -1.00 8.24 1.54
CA SER A 138 -1.38 9.23 0.53
C SER A 138 -2.69 9.96 0.89
N GLY A 139 -3.53 9.36 1.71
CA GLY A 139 -4.75 9.93 2.27
C GLY A 139 -4.50 10.83 3.48
N ILE A 140 -5.52 10.98 4.34
CA ILE A 140 -5.38 11.65 5.64
C ILE A 140 -4.73 10.72 6.66
N ALA A 141 -3.95 11.25 7.59
CA ALA A 141 -3.27 10.46 8.62
C ALA A 141 -4.17 9.44 9.36
N PRO A 142 -5.43 9.77 9.70
CA PRO A 142 -6.36 8.83 10.34
C PRO A 142 -6.94 7.72 9.45
N GLU A 143 -6.55 7.59 8.16
CA GLU A 143 -7.06 6.49 7.35
C GLU A 143 -6.62 5.13 7.90
N PRO A 144 -7.46 4.09 7.69
CA PRO A 144 -7.30 2.81 8.36
C PRO A 144 -6.04 2.05 8.02
N GLY A 145 -5.59 2.07 6.76
CA GLY A 145 -4.50 1.20 6.30
C GLY A 145 -3.18 1.42 7.05
N THR A 146 -2.99 2.62 7.61
CA THR A 146 -1.88 2.90 8.53
C THR A 146 -2.36 3.12 9.97
N GLY A 147 -3.48 3.82 10.17
CA GLY A 147 -3.98 4.19 11.49
C GLY A 147 -4.33 3.00 12.39
N CYS A 148 -4.89 1.91 11.82
CA CYS A 148 -5.22 0.69 12.57
C CYS A 148 -3.99 -0.01 13.17
N PHE A 149 -2.79 0.28 12.68
CA PHE A 149 -1.57 -0.31 13.22
C PHE A 149 -1.18 0.26 14.59
N VAL A 150 -1.69 1.44 14.96
CA VAL A 150 -1.33 2.10 16.24
C VAL A 150 -2.54 2.58 17.04
N SER A 151 -3.70 2.82 16.42
CA SER A 151 -4.91 3.33 17.07
C SER A 151 -5.98 2.25 17.27
N ARG A 152 -6.82 2.44 18.29
CA ARG A 152 -7.94 1.57 18.67
C ARG A 152 -9.19 2.41 18.83
N ALA A 153 -9.76 2.85 17.72
CA ALA A 153 -10.91 3.74 17.73
C ALA A 153 -12.25 2.99 17.76
N VAL A 154 -13.24 3.59 18.44
CA VAL A 154 -14.63 3.11 18.43
C VAL A 154 -15.28 3.29 17.04
N SER A 155 -14.80 4.27 16.28
CA SER A 155 -15.28 4.59 14.94
C SER A 155 -14.13 5.12 14.07
N ARG A 156 -14.05 4.69 12.80
CA ARG A 156 -13.11 5.25 11.83
C ARG A 156 -13.28 6.75 11.61
N ARG A 157 -14.42 7.33 12.03
CA ARG A 157 -14.71 8.76 11.91
C ARG A 157 -14.17 9.60 13.07
N ASP A 158 -13.58 8.97 14.08
CA ASP A 158 -12.88 9.69 15.15
C ASP A 158 -11.49 10.16 14.71
N TYR A 159 -11.47 10.94 13.63
CA TYR A 159 -10.23 11.47 13.04
C TYR A 159 -9.36 12.22 14.05
N GLN A 160 -9.98 12.88 15.05
CA GLN A 160 -9.24 13.66 16.05
C GLN A 160 -8.57 12.76 17.10
N GLY A 161 -9.27 11.71 17.56
CA GLY A 161 -8.71 10.70 18.46
C GLY A 161 -7.61 9.92 17.78
N ILE A 162 -7.86 9.41 16.57
CA ILE A 162 -6.87 8.65 15.80
C ILE A 162 -5.60 9.46 15.51
N ALA A 163 -5.75 10.76 15.15
CA ALA A 163 -4.59 11.64 14.95
C ALA A 163 -3.77 11.83 16.24
N ALA A 164 -4.42 11.87 17.41
CA ALA A 164 -3.72 11.91 18.69
C ALA A 164 -2.98 10.59 18.96
N ASP A 165 -3.64 9.45 18.76
CA ASP A 165 -3.04 8.12 18.92
C ASP A 165 -1.79 7.94 18.05
N LEU A 166 -1.79 8.48 16.82
CA LEU A 166 -0.62 8.47 15.93
C LEU A 166 0.61 9.14 16.57
N ILE A 167 0.46 10.34 17.13
CA ILE A 167 1.55 11.05 17.82
C ILE A 167 1.94 10.33 19.10
N GLU A 168 0.97 9.88 19.90
CA GLU A 168 1.18 9.20 21.17
C GLU A 168 1.78 7.79 21.00
N SER A 169 1.63 7.16 19.84
CA SER A 169 2.20 5.85 19.53
C SER A 169 3.73 5.81 19.66
N GLY A 170 4.36 6.92 19.32
CA GLY A 170 5.82 7.03 19.30
C GLY A 170 6.48 6.53 18.02
N ALA A 171 5.72 6.19 16.96
CA ALA A 171 6.28 5.84 15.66
C ALA A 171 7.24 6.93 15.14
N GLU A 172 8.37 6.54 14.58
CA GLU A 172 9.42 7.48 14.16
C GLU A 172 9.08 8.28 12.90
N VAL A 173 8.30 7.68 12.00
CA VAL A 173 7.93 8.31 10.72
C VAL A 173 6.42 8.31 10.58
N LEU A 174 5.84 9.51 10.41
CA LEU A 174 4.43 9.74 10.14
C LEU A 174 4.32 10.71 8.97
N LEU A 175 3.99 10.21 7.77
CA LEU A 175 3.91 11.02 6.54
C LEU A 175 2.54 10.85 5.89
N SER A 176 1.79 11.95 5.69
CA SER A 176 0.41 11.90 5.20
C SER A 176 -0.14 13.26 4.78
N GLY A 177 -1.39 13.30 4.38
CA GLY A 177 -2.24 14.48 4.41
C GLY A 177 -2.93 14.67 5.77
N GLY A 178 -3.92 15.56 5.84
CA GLY A 178 -4.78 15.71 7.01
C GLY A 178 -4.32 16.72 8.06
N GLU A 179 -3.52 17.75 7.71
CA GLU A 179 -3.02 18.78 8.64
C GLU A 179 -4.14 19.33 9.56
N ARG A 180 -5.35 19.48 9.02
CA ARG A 180 -6.49 20.04 9.78
C ARG A 180 -6.80 19.27 11.07
N TYR A 181 -6.53 17.97 11.14
CA TYR A 181 -6.80 17.12 12.32
C TYR A 181 -5.71 17.21 13.38
N PHE A 182 -4.61 17.92 13.11
CA PHE A 182 -3.51 18.17 14.04
C PHE A 182 -3.54 19.55 14.65
N LEU A 183 -4.45 20.42 14.23
CA LEU A 183 -4.57 21.82 14.67
C LEU A 183 -5.88 22.09 15.40
N PRO A 184 -5.89 22.94 16.47
CA PRO A 184 -7.10 23.40 17.11
C PRO A 184 -8.06 24.06 16.12
N ALA A 185 -9.37 23.96 16.36
CA ALA A 185 -10.37 24.58 15.52
C ALA A 185 -10.12 26.09 15.35
N GLY A 186 -10.02 26.53 14.10
CA GLY A 186 -9.76 27.92 13.73
C GLY A 186 -8.28 28.34 13.79
N ALA A 187 -7.36 27.52 14.30
CA ALA A 187 -5.93 27.80 14.16
C ALA A 187 -5.50 27.67 12.70
N SER A 188 -4.66 28.60 12.23
CA SER A 188 -4.16 28.59 10.85
C SER A 188 -3.04 27.56 10.70
N GLY A 189 -3.18 26.63 9.73
CA GLY A 189 -2.13 25.78 9.25
C GLY A 189 -1.53 26.27 7.93
N VAL A 190 -0.57 25.55 7.38
CA VAL A 190 0.00 25.79 6.06
C VAL A 190 -1.03 25.47 4.97
N HIS A 191 -1.81 24.39 5.15
CA HIS A 191 -2.79 23.93 4.18
C HIS A 191 -4.24 24.35 4.50
N GLY A 192 -4.46 25.08 5.59
CA GLY A 192 -5.77 25.58 5.94
C GLY A 192 -6.07 25.55 7.45
N PRO A 193 -7.30 25.88 7.86
CA PRO A 193 -7.65 25.94 9.28
C PRO A 193 -7.79 24.57 9.91
N GLY A 194 -7.39 24.47 11.19
CA GLY A 194 -7.61 23.32 12.04
C GLY A 194 -9.09 23.09 12.36
N VAL A 195 -9.41 21.83 12.75
CA VAL A 195 -10.79 21.41 13.07
C VAL A 195 -10.93 20.74 14.44
N ARG A 196 -9.84 20.58 15.22
CA ARG A 196 -9.89 19.91 16.53
C ARG A 196 -10.71 20.69 17.54
N LYS A 197 -11.67 20.00 18.15
CA LYS A 197 -12.58 20.58 19.14
C LYS A 197 -12.08 20.45 20.60
N ASP A 198 -11.08 19.58 20.81
CA ASP A 198 -10.45 19.36 22.13
C ASP A 198 -9.40 20.44 22.50
N GLY A 199 -9.10 21.35 21.57
CA GLY A 199 -8.13 22.44 21.77
C GLY A 199 -6.67 22.01 21.71
N ARG A 200 -6.36 20.74 21.48
CA ARG A 200 -4.97 20.24 21.38
C ARG A 200 -4.30 20.72 20.08
N GLY A 201 -3.02 21.03 20.17
CA GLY A 201 -2.16 21.37 19.03
C GLY A 201 -1.15 20.23 18.80
N LEU A 202 -1.56 19.17 18.09
CA LEU A 202 -0.74 17.96 17.93
C LEU A 202 0.58 18.22 17.19
N ILE A 203 0.66 19.25 16.35
CA ILE A 203 1.91 19.66 15.71
C ILE A 203 2.93 20.11 16.76
N ALA A 204 2.53 21.00 17.67
CA ALA A 204 3.41 21.45 18.76
C ALA A 204 3.76 20.31 19.73
N GLU A 205 2.82 19.41 19.97
CA GLU A 205 3.08 18.20 20.79
C GLU A 205 4.11 17.28 20.12
N ALA A 206 4.02 17.09 18.80
CA ALA A 206 5.00 16.33 18.02
C ALA A 206 6.40 16.98 18.05
N GLU A 207 6.48 18.32 17.87
CA GLU A 207 7.73 19.06 17.99
C GLU A 207 8.36 18.87 19.38
N ALA A 208 7.54 18.97 20.44
CA ALA A 208 7.98 18.73 21.83
C ALA A 208 8.42 17.28 22.07
N ALA A 209 7.86 16.30 21.32
CA ALA A 209 8.26 14.90 21.34
C ALA A 209 9.47 14.59 20.43
N GLY A 210 10.10 15.61 19.85
CA GLY A 210 11.33 15.49 19.05
C GLY A 210 11.12 15.17 17.57
N TYR A 211 9.91 15.34 17.04
CA TYR A 211 9.71 15.23 15.60
C TYR A 211 10.22 16.47 14.85
N THR A 212 10.90 16.23 13.73
CA THR A 212 11.08 17.23 12.69
C THR A 212 9.75 17.32 11.91
N VAL A 213 9.09 18.48 11.96
CA VAL A 213 7.82 18.67 11.25
C VAL A 213 8.08 19.27 9.87
N VAL A 214 7.55 18.63 8.83
CA VAL A 214 7.62 19.10 7.43
C VAL A 214 6.22 19.17 6.83
N ARG A 215 5.97 20.18 6.02
CA ARG A 215 4.63 20.45 5.45
C ARG A 215 4.63 20.58 3.93
N THR A 216 5.81 20.58 3.32
CA THR A 216 5.97 20.68 1.87
C THR A 216 6.84 19.56 1.32
N ARG A 217 6.67 19.26 0.04
CA ARG A 217 7.53 18.34 -0.70
C ARG A 217 9.01 18.74 -0.59
N SER A 218 9.30 20.04 -0.73
CA SER A 218 10.67 20.55 -0.65
C SER A 218 11.30 20.30 0.73
N GLU A 219 10.56 20.52 1.81
CA GLU A 219 11.04 20.25 3.18
C GLU A 219 11.32 18.75 3.38
N LEU A 220 10.42 17.85 2.90
CA LEU A 220 10.63 16.40 2.98
C LEU A 220 11.90 15.96 2.24
N LEU A 221 12.09 16.44 1.02
CA LEU A 221 13.25 16.11 0.20
C LEU A 221 14.58 16.67 0.76
N SER A 222 14.48 17.74 1.57
CA SER A 222 15.61 18.41 2.20
C SER A 222 15.81 18.04 3.67
N LEU A 223 15.18 16.95 4.15
CA LEU A 223 15.34 16.49 5.54
C LEU A 223 16.83 16.38 5.91
N PRO A 224 17.25 16.97 7.04
CA PRO A 224 18.63 16.93 7.47
C PRO A 224 19.16 15.50 7.65
N PRO A 225 20.43 15.23 7.31
CA PRO A 225 21.07 13.97 7.69
C PRO A 225 20.99 13.77 9.22
N GLY A 226 20.66 12.54 9.65
CA GLY A 226 20.53 12.22 11.06
C GLY A 226 19.16 12.54 11.67
N THR A 227 18.16 12.95 10.86
CA THR A 227 16.77 13.00 11.30
C THR A 227 16.33 11.59 11.73
N THR A 228 15.87 11.46 12.98
CA THR A 228 15.43 10.18 13.56
C THR A 228 13.91 10.09 13.71
N ARG A 229 13.22 11.24 13.74
CA ARG A 229 11.76 11.31 13.83
C ARG A 229 11.22 12.39 12.91
N VAL A 230 10.19 12.08 12.13
CA VAL A 230 9.58 13.03 11.20
C VAL A 230 8.06 12.92 11.18
N LEU A 231 7.38 14.08 11.27
CA LEU A 231 5.96 14.25 11.01
C LEU A 231 5.81 15.08 9.73
N GLY A 232 5.26 14.50 8.67
CA GLY A 232 4.95 15.18 7.41
C GLY A 232 3.45 15.30 7.20
N LEU A 233 2.96 16.53 6.98
CA LEU A 233 1.54 16.84 6.76
C LEU A 233 1.41 17.70 5.50
N PHE A 234 1.09 17.06 4.34
CA PHE A 234 1.28 17.65 3.02
C PHE A 234 0.01 18.19 2.36
N ALA A 235 -1.13 18.11 3.05
CA ALA A 235 -2.40 18.68 2.60
C ALA A 235 -3.35 18.89 3.79
N ALA A 236 -4.37 19.72 3.63
CA ALA A 236 -5.43 19.88 4.64
C ALA A 236 -6.27 18.60 4.81
N GLY A 237 -6.55 17.89 3.70
CA GLY A 237 -7.18 16.58 3.60
C GLY A 237 -6.22 15.59 3.00
N SER A 238 -6.70 14.69 2.12
CA SER A 238 -5.85 13.79 1.34
C SER A 238 -4.96 14.56 0.38
N THR A 239 -3.85 13.94 -0.07
CA THR A 239 -2.96 14.53 -1.09
C THR A 239 -3.51 14.38 -2.51
N PHE A 240 -4.78 14.02 -2.62
CA PHE A 240 -5.50 13.80 -3.87
C PHE A 240 -6.97 14.27 -3.75
N ASN A 241 -7.63 14.42 -4.90
CA ASN A 241 -9.00 14.91 -5.03
C ASN A 241 -9.93 13.76 -5.43
N ASP A 242 -10.48 13.01 -4.48
CA ASP A 242 -11.29 11.80 -4.66
C ASP A 242 -12.73 12.09 -5.16
N ILE A 243 -12.83 12.73 -6.30
CA ILE A 243 -14.10 13.01 -6.99
C ILE A 243 -14.07 12.40 -8.40
N THR A 244 -15.19 12.40 -9.12
CA THR A 244 -15.25 11.85 -10.49
C THR A 244 -14.42 12.68 -11.47
N GLU A 245 -14.05 12.12 -12.63
CA GLU A 245 -13.31 12.85 -13.68
C GLU A 245 -14.05 14.10 -14.13
N GLU A 246 -15.38 14.01 -14.27
CA GLU A 246 -16.22 15.14 -14.67
C GLU A 246 -16.16 16.27 -13.65
N ALA A 247 -16.21 15.92 -12.35
CA ALA A 247 -16.14 16.91 -11.28
C ALA A 247 -14.73 17.52 -11.17
N LEU A 248 -13.67 16.74 -11.43
CA LEU A 248 -12.30 17.26 -11.53
C LEU A 248 -12.19 18.27 -12.67
N ALA A 249 -12.69 17.91 -13.88
CA ALA A 249 -12.66 18.77 -15.05
C ALA A 249 -13.46 20.07 -14.84
N GLU A 250 -14.64 19.98 -14.23
CA GLU A 250 -15.47 21.15 -13.91
C GLU A 250 -14.77 22.13 -12.96
N ARG A 251 -14.00 21.61 -12.01
CA ARG A 251 -13.27 22.42 -11.01
C ARG A 251 -11.86 22.80 -11.46
N GLY A 252 -11.38 22.32 -12.59
CA GLY A 252 -10.01 22.53 -13.05
C GLY A 252 -8.96 21.90 -12.14
N LEU A 253 -9.30 20.75 -11.52
CA LEU A 253 -8.42 20.01 -10.62
C LEU A 253 -7.82 18.79 -11.31
N GLU A 254 -6.60 18.44 -10.90
CA GLU A 254 -5.97 17.16 -11.21
C GLU A 254 -6.33 16.11 -10.14
N PRO A 255 -6.22 14.80 -10.42
CA PRO A 255 -6.45 13.76 -9.43
C PRO A 255 -5.57 13.92 -8.19
N PHE A 256 -4.29 14.21 -8.37
CA PHE A 256 -3.33 14.38 -7.28
C PHE A 256 -2.83 15.81 -7.18
N ASP A 257 -2.55 16.25 -5.95
CA ASP A 257 -1.91 17.54 -5.70
C ASP A 257 -0.43 17.46 -6.15
N ALA A 258 -0.06 18.30 -7.09
CA ALA A 258 1.31 18.35 -7.62
C ALA A 258 2.34 18.91 -6.61
N GLU A 259 1.87 19.69 -5.62
CA GLU A 259 2.72 20.27 -4.58
C GLU A 259 2.99 19.28 -3.43
N ALA A 260 2.15 18.26 -3.27
CA ALA A 260 2.38 17.20 -2.30
C ALA A 260 3.48 16.23 -2.80
N PRO A 261 4.29 15.65 -1.90
CA PRO A 261 5.23 14.61 -2.29
C PRO A 261 4.49 13.37 -2.82
N THR A 262 5.12 12.67 -3.75
CA THR A 262 4.60 11.38 -4.23
C THR A 262 4.77 10.31 -3.15
N LEU A 263 3.98 9.23 -3.24
CA LEU A 263 4.12 8.09 -2.33
C LEU A 263 5.53 7.49 -2.38
N ALA A 264 6.16 7.46 -3.56
CA ALA A 264 7.54 7.00 -3.74
C ALA A 264 8.54 7.90 -2.98
N GLU A 265 8.40 9.22 -3.05
CA GLU A 265 9.26 10.17 -2.32
C GLU A 265 9.07 10.05 -0.79
N MET A 266 7.82 9.86 -0.34
CA MET A 266 7.54 9.62 1.08
C MET A 266 8.13 8.30 1.54
N THR A 267 8.02 7.23 0.74
CA THR A 267 8.60 5.91 1.02
C THR A 267 10.13 5.99 1.11
N GLU A 268 10.78 6.69 0.19
CA GLU A 268 12.23 6.88 0.19
C GLU A 268 12.71 7.63 1.44
N ALA A 269 12.02 8.72 1.80
CA ALA A 269 12.32 9.49 3.00
C ALA A 269 12.13 8.63 4.27
N ALA A 270 11.06 7.84 4.35
CA ALA A 270 10.81 6.93 5.45
C ALA A 270 11.90 5.87 5.60
N LEU A 271 12.28 5.22 4.51
CA LEU A 271 13.37 4.22 4.51
C LEU A 271 14.70 4.82 4.96
N ARG A 272 15.04 6.03 4.49
CA ARG A 272 16.24 6.73 4.92
C ARG A 272 16.26 7.00 6.42
N VAL A 273 15.14 7.44 7.01
CA VAL A 273 15.03 7.73 8.45
C VAL A 273 15.11 6.43 9.24
N LEU A 274 14.29 5.42 8.91
CA LEU A 274 14.17 4.18 9.68
C LEU A 274 15.43 3.31 9.64
N SER A 275 16.15 3.30 8.52
CA SER A 275 17.38 2.51 8.39
C SER A 275 18.63 3.18 8.97
N SER A 276 18.57 4.48 9.32
CA SER A 276 19.73 5.26 9.77
C SER A 276 20.41 4.71 11.02
N GLY A 277 19.64 4.08 11.92
CA GLY A 277 20.16 3.47 13.15
C GLY A 277 20.72 2.05 12.98
N GLY A 278 20.66 1.46 11.79
CA GLY A 278 21.11 0.08 11.52
C GLY A 278 20.29 -1.02 12.20
N GLN A 279 19.17 -0.67 12.84
CA GLN A 279 18.22 -1.62 13.41
C GLN A 279 17.22 -2.08 12.36
N ARG A 280 16.64 -3.27 12.55
CA ARG A 280 15.46 -3.70 11.78
C ARG A 280 14.27 -2.82 12.14
N PHE A 281 13.34 -2.64 11.21
CA PHE A 281 12.20 -1.73 11.35
C PHE A 281 10.93 -2.31 10.71
N LEU A 282 9.80 -1.70 11.00
CA LEU A 282 8.53 -1.88 10.28
C LEU A 282 8.17 -0.59 9.54
N LEU A 283 7.93 -0.69 8.24
CA LEU A 283 7.35 0.38 7.43
C LEU A 283 6.03 -0.08 6.83
N VAL A 284 4.95 0.63 7.11
CA VAL A 284 3.64 0.46 6.47
C VAL A 284 3.38 1.66 5.57
N VAL A 285 3.08 1.39 4.30
CA VAL A 285 2.83 2.42 3.28
C VAL A 285 1.47 2.18 2.66
N GLU A 286 0.62 3.18 2.60
CA GLU A 286 -0.71 3.08 1.99
C GLU A 286 -0.90 4.05 0.83
N GLU A 287 -1.37 3.51 -0.31
CA GLU A 287 -1.97 4.29 -1.38
C GLU A 287 -3.49 4.19 -1.26
N GLU A 288 -4.09 5.20 -0.66
CA GLU A 288 -5.53 5.29 -0.42
C GLU A 288 -6.33 5.64 -1.69
N GLY A 289 -5.67 6.31 -2.64
CA GLY A 289 -6.32 6.77 -3.87
C GLY A 289 -6.83 5.62 -4.75
N THR A 290 -6.27 4.43 -4.67
CA THR A 290 -6.75 3.26 -5.43
C THR A 290 -8.17 2.88 -5.03
N ASP A 291 -8.52 2.96 -3.74
CA ASP A 291 -9.87 2.72 -3.25
C ASP A 291 -10.78 3.92 -3.47
N ASN A 292 -10.37 5.10 -2.99
CA ASN A 292 -11.22 6.28 -2.99
C ASN A 292 -11.67 6.68 -4.40
N PHE A 293 -10.77 6.67 -5.39
CA PHE A 293 -11.16 6.88 -6.78
C PHE A 293 -11.99 5.71 -7.33
N GLY A 294 -11.70 4.47 -6.91
CA GLY A 294 -12.47 3.28 -7.30
C GLY A 294 -13.93 3.41 -6.91
N ASN A 295 -14.19 3.79 -5.66
CA ASN A 295 -15.54 3.98 -5.10
C ASN A 295 -16.25 5.25 -5.65
N LYS A 296 -15.53 6.13 -6.36
CA LYS A 296 -16.11 7.22 -7.18
C LYS A 296 -16.30 6.83 -8.65
N ASN A 297 -15.85 5.64 -9.06
CA ASN A 297 -15.77 5.23 -10.46
C ASN A 297 -14.95 6.23 -11.30
N ASN A 298 -13.80 6.67 -10.76
CA ASN A 298 -12.85 7.55 -11.44
C ASN A 298 -11.67 6.71 -11.95
N ALA A 299 -11.74 6.27 -13.19
CA ALA A 299 -10.74 5.39 -13.78
C ALA A 299 -9.37 6.06 -13.94
N ARG A 300 -9.33 7.35 -14.28
CA ARG A 300 -8.08 8.12 -14.39
C ARG A 300 -7.37 8.18 -13.02
N GLY A 301 -8.13 8.48 -11.97
CA GLY A 301 -7.61 8.56 -10.61
C GLY A 301 -7.05 7.21 -10.14
N VAL A 302 -7.79 6.11 -10.31
CA VAL A 302 -7.33 4.76 -9.94
C VAL A 302 -6.05 4.37 -10.68
N LEU A 303 -5.98 4.62 -11.99
CA LEU A 303 -4.79 4.27 -12.77
C LEU A 303 -3.56 5.06 -12.32
N GLU A 304 -3.73 6.34 -11.98
CA GLU A 304 -2.65 7.18 -11.46
C GLU A 304 -2.23 6.75 -10.05
N ALA A 305 -3.19 6.44 -9.16
CA ALA A 305 -2.93 5.89 -7.82
C ALA A 305 -2.15 4.56 -7.90
N ALA A 306 -2.58 3.62 -8.74
CA ALA A 306 -1.88 2.36 -8.96
C ALA A 306 -0.44 2.57 -9.49
N LYS A 307 -0.24 3.58 -10.35
CA LYS A 307 1.12 3.95 -10.79
C LYS A 307 1.97 4.47 -9.65
N ARG A 308 1.41 5.30 -8.76
CA ARG A 308 2.11 5.84 -7.58
C ARG A 308 2.47 4.74 -6.58
N ALA A 309 1.58 3.76 -6.38
CA ALA A 309 1.87 2.56 -5.60
C ALA A 309 2.99 1.72 -6.23
N ASP A 310 2.99 1.55 -7.56
CA ASP A 310 4.05 0.84 -8.28
C ASP A 310 5.40 1.54 -8.18
N ASP A 311 5.43 2.88 -8.22
CA ASP A 311 6.65 3.65 -8.03
C ASP A 311 7.21 3.49 -6.60
N ALA A 312 6.34 3.46 -5.59
CA ALA A 312 6.73 3.17 -4.20
C ALA A 312 7.27 1.74 -4.06
N LEU A 313 6.66 0.76 -4.74
CA LEU A 313 7.19 -0.61 -4.83
C LEU A 313 8.58 -0.61 -5.49
N GLY A 314 8.81 0.22 -6.50
CA GLY A 314 10.12 0.37 -7.14
C GLY A 314 11.21 0.84 -6.17
N VAL A 315 10.89 1.83 -5.32
CA VAL A 315 11.78 2.31 -4.24
C VAL A 315 12.05 1.20 -3.23
N ALA A 316 10.99 0.55 -2.73
CA ALA A 316 11.10 -0.53 -1.74
C ALA A 316 11.91 -1.72 -2.27
N ARG A 317 11.71 -2.14 -3.53
CA ARG A 317 12.48 -3.21 -4.18
C ARG A 317 13.96 -2.86 -4.31
N SER A 318 14.27 -1.61 -4.64
CA SER A 318 15.65 -1.12 -4.68
C SER A 318 16.31 -1.21 -3.29
N PHE A 319 15.54 -0.88 -2.24
CA PHE A 319 16.02 -1.01 -0.86
C PHE A 319 16.26 -2.47 -0.48
N VAL A 320 15.33 -3.40 -0.79
CA VAL A 320 15.48 -4.85 -0.53
C VAL A 320 16.71 -5.41 -1.25
N GLY A 321 16.95 -5.00 -2.50
CA GLY A 321 18.14 -5.41 -3.24
C GLY A 321 19.46 -5.02 -2.57
N ALA A 322 19.50 -3.89 -1.86
CA ALA A 322 20.64 -3.43 -1.07
C ALA A 322 20.65 -4.00 0.37
N HIS A 323 19.51 -4.46 0.88
CA HIS A 323 19.31 -4.93 2.26
C HIS A 323 18.57 -6.28 2.27
N PRO A 324 19.24 -7.38 1.93
CA PRO A 324 18.60 -8.69 1.74
C PRO A 324 17.95 -9.28 3.01
N GLY A 325 18.21 -8.71 4.19
CA GLY A 325 17.50 -9.01 5.44
C GLY A 325 16.16 -8.26 5.58
N THR A 326 15.47 -7.94 4.47
CA THR A 326 14.20 -7.22 4.49
C THR A 326 13.13 -8.03 3.75
N LEU A 327 11.95 -8.16 4.34
CA LEU A 327 10.73 -8.61 3.68
C LEU A 327 10.02 -7.42 3.06
N LEU A 328 9.77 -7.46 1.76
CA LEU A 328 8.81 -6.60 1.08
C LEU A 328 7.58 -7.42 0.73
N MET A 329 6.40 -6.95 1.10
CA MET A 329 5.14 -7.54 0.66
C MET A 329 4.11 -6.46 0.33
N THR A 330 3.15 -6.81 -0.54
CA THR A 330 2.04 -5.96 -0.91
C THR A 330 0.74 -6.77 -0.99
N ALA A 331 -0.33 -6.20 -0.46
CA ALA A 331 -1.69 -6.69 -0.56
C ALA A 331 -2.66 -5.53 -0.36
N ALA A 332 -3.80 -5.56 -1.05
CA ALA A 332 -4.97 -4.77 -0.72
C ALA A 332 -5.88 -5.56 0.25
N ASP A 333 -6.92 -4.92 0.76
CA ASP A 333 -7.96 -5.58 1.55
C ASP A 333 -9.16 -6.01 0.69
N GLY A 334 -9.52 -5.23 -0.34
CA GLY A 334 -10.64 -5.43 -1.25
C GLY A 334 -10.35 -5.03 -2.70
N ASP A 335 -11.41 -4.83 -3.48
CA ASP A 335 -11.40 -4.38 -4.89
C ASP A 335 -12.32 -3.15 -5.00
N GLY A 336 -11.75 -1.96 -4.86
CA GLY A 336 -12.46 -0.67 -4.84
C GLY A 336 -13.21 -0.41 -6.14
N GLY A 337 -14.55 -0.26 -6.05
CA GLY A 337 -15.42 -0.08 -7.21
C GLY A 337 -15.51 -1.28 -8.15
N GLY A 338 -14.71 -2.33 -7.94
CA GLY A 338 -14.66 -3.52 -8.81
C GLY A 338 -14.23 -3.20 -10.24
N LEU A 339 -13.12 -2.47 -10.40
CA LEU A 339 -12.55 -2.10 -11.70
C LEU A 339 -12.31 -3.30 -12.60
N ARG A 340 -12.72 -3.21 -13.87
CA ARG A 340 -12.37 -4.19 -14.92
C ARG A 340 -11.93 -3.47 -16.18
N MET A 341 -10.75 -3.80 -16.68
CA MET A 341 -10.27 -3.29 -17.96
C MET A 341 -10.99 -4.01 -19.10
N ARG A 342 -11.58 -3.24 -20.03
CA ARG A 342 -12.16 -3.75 -21.27
C ARG A 342 -11.33 -3.28 -22.46
N GLY A 343 -10.55 -4.20 -23.05
CA GLY A 343 -9.83 -3.95 -24.29
C GLY A 343 -10.80 -3.76 -25.46
N ILE A 344 -10.45 -2.87 -26.39
CA ILE A 344 -11.25 -2.58 -27.57
C ILE A 344 -10.49 -3.06 -28.80
N PRO A 345 -11.00 -4.07 -29.53
CA PRO A 345 -10.32 -4.57 -30.73
C PRO A 345 -10.23 -3.48 -31.81
N VAL A 346 -9.04 -3.28 -32.34
CA VAL A 346 -8.78 -2.46 -33.51
C VAL A 346 -8.53 -3.38 -34.71
N GLY A 347 -9.29 -3.23 -35.79
CA GLY A 347 -9.03 -3.97 -37.01
C GLY A 347 -7.73 -3.49 -37.67
N VAL A 348 -7.12 -4.36 -38.46
CA VAL A 348 -5.90 -4.02 -39.23
C VAL A 348 -6.11 -2.76 -40.04
N GLY A 349 -5.29 -1.73 -39.80
CA GLY A 349 -5.37 -0.44 -40.50
C GLY A 349 -6.59 0.43 -40.13
N LYS A 350 -7.31 0.09 -39.06
CA LYS A 350 -8.42 0.90 -38.51
C LYS A 350 -8.03 1.60 -37.23
N ALA A 351 -8.49 2.84 -37.08
CA ALA A 351 -8.43 3.53 -35.78
C ALA A 351 -9.45 2.91 -34.81
N GLY A 352 -9.18 2.99 -33.50
CA GLY A 352 -10.18 2.71 -32.49
C GLY A 352 -11.33 3.72 -32.51
N PRO A 353 -12.40 3.51 -31.72
CA PRO A 353 -13.49 4.46 -31.64
C PRO A 353 -13.02 5.78 -31.00
N ASP A 354 -13.56 6.90 -31.45
CA ASP A 354 -13.27 8.23 -30.88
C ASP A 354 -13.87 8.39 -29.46
N ARG A 355 -14.95 7.65 -29.18
CA ARG A 355 -15.66 7.68 -27.89
C ARG A 355 -16.14 6.29 -27.48
N LEU A 356 -16.16 6.04 -26.19
CA LEU A 356 -16.79 4.86 -25.60
C LEU A 356 -18.28 5.09 -25.36
N PRO A 357 -19.11 4.03 -25.36
CA PRO A 357 -20.46 4.13 -24.82
C PRO A 357 -20.39 4.39 -23.29
N ALA A 358 -21.42 5.06 -22.74
CA ALA A 358 -21.53 5.32 -21.30
C ALA A 358 -21.70 4.04 -20.46
N LYS A 359 -22.11 2.94 -21.08
CA LYS A 359 -22.34 1.64 -20.43
C LYS A 359 -21.84 0.53 -21.31
N ASP A 360 -21.36 -0.53 -20.68
CA ASP A 360 -21.07 -1.78 -21.36
C ASP A 360 -22.37 -2.53 -21.74
N VAL A 361 -22.24 -3.61 -22.48
CA VAL A 361 -23.37 -4.41 -22.99
C VAL A 361 -24.29 -4.97 -21.91
N ASN A 362 -23.78 -5.15 -20.69
CA ASN A 362 -24.56 -5.58 -19.52
C ASN A 362 -25.13 -4.42 -18.70
N GLY A 363 -24.97 -3.17 -19.14
CA GLY A 363 -25.45 -1.99 -18.45
C GLY A 363 -24.52 -1.40 -17.38
N ALA A 364 -23.37 -2.00 -17.14
CA ALA A 364 -22.38 -1.48 -16.18
C ALA A 364 -21.77 -0.15 -16.66
N PRO A 365 -21.51 0.82 -15.78
CA PRO A 365 -20.84 2.08 -16.13
C PRO A 365 -19.49 1.82 -16.80
N MET A 366 -19.17 2.62 -17.82
CA MET A 366 -17.91 2.52 -18.56
C MET A 366 -17.26 3.88 -18.76
N ASP A 367 -16.02 3.99 -18.32
CA ASP A 367 -15.20 5.19 -18.44
C ASP A 367 -14.12 5.06 -19.50
N GLY A 368 -13.89 6.19 -20.15
CA GLY A 368 -12.71 6.48 -20.95
C GLY A 368 -11.74 7.38 -20.20
N ALA A 369 -10.82 7.99 -20.93
CA ALA A 369 -9.69 8.73 -20.39
C ALA A 369 -10.06 9.99 -19.57
N ASN A 370 -11.28 10.51 -19.75
CA ASN A 370 -11.78 11.70 -19.04
C ASN A 370 -13.22 11.46 -18.53
N GLY A 371 -13.51 10.25 -18.07
CA GLY A 371 -14.79 9.84 -17.51
C GLY A 371 -15.73 9.19 -18.52
N THR A 372 -17.01 9.13 -18.14
CA THR A 372 -18.05 8.42 -18.86
C THR A 372 -18.26 8.96 -20.28
N ALA A 373 -18.43 8.08 -21.24
CA ALA A 373 -18.68 8.42 -22.66
C ALA A 373 -17.62 9.35 -23.28
N THR A 374 -16.38 9.22 -22.90
CA THR A 374 -15.24 9.95 -23.46
C THR A 374 -14.38 9.06 -24.37
N ALA A 375 -13.26 9.59 -24.88
CA ALA A 375 -12.29 8.82 -25.64
C ALA A 375 -11.74 7.64 -24.81
N PRO A 376 -11.44 6.48 -25.44
CA PRO A 376 -10.80 5.39 -24.72
C PRO A 376 -9.43 5.80 -24.16
N PHE A 377 -9.02 5.14 -23.10
CA PHE A 377 -7.60 5.13 -22.73
C PHE A 377 -6.78 4.50 -23.86
N LEU A 378 -5.55 4.96 -24.01
CA LEU A 378 -4.57 4.31 -24.88
C LEU A 378 -3.49 3.65 -24.00
N ALA A 379 -3.29 2.37 -24.21
CA ALA A 379 -2.15 1.66 -23.64
C ALA A 379 -0.82 2.29 -24.10
N ALA A 380 0.24 2.15 -23.34
CA ALA A 380 1.59 2.39 -23.86
C ALA A 380 1.86 1.43 -25.04
N PRO A 381 2.79 1.75 -25.95
CA PRO A 381 3.02 0.93 -27.14
C PRO A 381 3.38 -0.51 -26.77
N ASN A 382 2.82 -1.47 -27.53
CA ASN A 382 3.27 -2.85 -27.49
C ASN A 382 4.60 -3.04 -28.24
N ALA A 383 5.16 -4.24 -28.27
CA ALA A 383 6.40 -4.58 -28.94
C ALA A 383 6.44 -4.21 -30.45
N ASN A 384 5.27 -4.07 -31.07
CA ASN A 384 5.14 -3.64 -32.47
C ASN A 384 4.85 -2.13 -32.62
N GLY A 385 4.92 -1.34 -31.55
CA GLY A 385 4.65 0.09 -31.53
C GLY A 385 3.16 0.47 -31.56
N LEU A 386 2.23 -0.51 -31.48
CA LEU A 386 0.80 -0.25 -31.53
C LEU A 386 0.26 0.11 -30.14
N ARG A 387 -0.50 1.20 -30.06
CA ARG A 387 -1.22 1.62 -28.85
C ARG A 387 -2.65 1.11 -28.89
N LEU A 388 -2.96 0.16 -28.00
CA LEU A 388 -4.27 -0.47 -27.95
C LEU A 388 -5.24 0.36 -27.08
N PRO A 389 -6.46 0.63 -27.58
CA PRO A 389 -7.48 1.34 -26.81
C PRO A 389 -8.17 0.42 -25.82
N PHE A 390 -8.54 0.98 -24.66
CA PHE A 390 -9.34 0.29 -23.65
C PHE A 390 -10.25 1.24 -22.87
N GLY A 391 -11.28 0.71 -22.26
CA GLY A 391 -12.12 1.37 -21.28
C GLY A 391 -12.05 0.66 -19.95
N VAL A 392 -12.57 1.32 -18.93
CA VAL A 392 -12.75 0.75 -17.58
C VAL A 392 -14.22 0.56 -17.31
N VAL A 393 -14.61 -0.62 -16.84
CA VAL A 393 -15.98 -0.98 -16.47
C VAL A 393 -16.03 -1.20 -14.96
N TRP A 394 -17.09 -0.74 -14.33
CA TRP A 394 -17.27 -0.74 -12.89
C TRP A 394 -18.35 -1.72 -12.44
N ALA A 395 -18.07 -2.48 -11.39
CA ALA A 395 -19.05 -3.37 -10.77
C ALA A 395 -19.91 -2.67 -9.72
N SER A 396 -19.36 -1.68 -9.01
CA SER A 396 -19.99 -1.02 -7.87
C SER A 396 -19.46 0.42 -7.69
N ARG A 397 -19.94 1.07 -6.64
CA ARG A 397 -19.35 2.27 -6.01
C ARG A 397 -18.92 2.01 -4.56
N ASP A 398 -18.78 0.75 -4.22
CA ASP A 398 -18.31 0.26 -2.93
C ASP A 398 -17.30 -0.85 -3.21
N ASP A 399 -16.58 -1.29 -2.19
CA ASP A 399 -15.67 -2.42 -2.27
C ASP A 399 -16.41 -3.70 -2.65
N VAL A 400 -15.75 -4.53 -3.44
CA VAL A 400 -16.24 -5.85 -3.78
C VAL A 400 -15.18 -6.90 -3.47
N SER A 401 -15.64 -8.15 -3.33
CA SER A 401 -14.75 -9.27 -3.05
C SER A 401 -14.04 -9.78 -4.28
N GLY A 402 -12.83 -10.28 -4.09
CA GLY A 402 -12.10 -11.10 -5.05
C GLY A 402 -11.05 -10.33 -5.85
N GLY A 403 -10.19 -11.10 -6.50
CA GLY A 403 -9.14 -10.57 -7.36
C GLY A 403 -7.93 -9.97 -6.66
N VAL A 404 -7.88 -9.94 -5.34
CA VAL A 404 -6.69 -9.47 -4.61
C VAL A 404 -5.61 -10.53 -4.65
N VAL A 405 -4.37 -10.09 -4.84
CA VAL A 405 -3.17 -10.92 -4.91
C VAL A 405 -2.13 -10.35 -3.95
N VAL A 406 -1.59 -11.22 -3.10
CA VAL A 406 -0.42 -10.90 -2.28
C VAL A 406 0.83 -11.15 -3.11
N ARG A 407 1.76 -10.21 -3.12
CA ARG A 407 3.08 -10.42 -3.69
C ARG A 407 4.17 -10.13 -2.66
N GLY A 408 5.33 -10.80 -2.83
CA GLY A 408 6.46 -10.62 -1.94
C GLY A 408 7.81 -10.80 -2.60
N GLU A 409 8.83 -10.24 -1.94
CA GLU A 409 10.24 -10.32 -2.30
C GLU A 409 11.10 -10.18 -1.03
N GLY A 410 12.23 -10.88 -0.97
CA GLY A 410 13.21 -10.78 0.11
C GLY A 410 13.02 -11.81 1.22
N LEU A 411 13.43 -11.49 2.44
CA LEU A 411 13.46 -12.41 3.57
C LEU A 411 12.06 -12.96 3.89
N HIS A 412 11.91 -14.27 4.03
CA HIS A 412 10.65 -15.02 4.30
C HIS A 412 9.56 -14.86 3.23
N SER A 413 9.86 -14.24 2.08
CA SER A 413 8.86 -14.08 1.02
C SER A 413 8.40 -15.42 0.41
N GLU A 414 9.19 -16.48 0.48
CA GLU A 414 8.86 -17.84 0.04
C GLU A 414 7.62 -18.43 0.76
N ARG A 415 7.23 -17.83 1.91
CA ARG A 415 5.99 -18.17 2.62
C ARG A 415 4.74 -17.58 1.93
N ILE A 416 4.91 -16.65 0.98
CA ILE A 416 3.83 -16.04 0.18
C ILE A 416 3.56 -16.95 -1.02
N ARG A 417 2.73 -17.97 -0.81
CA ARG A 417 2.39 -18.97 -1.84
C ARG A 417 0.99 -19.54 -1.67
N GLY A 418 0.41 -20.04 -2.74
CA GLY A 418 -0.90 -20.71 -2.73
C GLY A 418 -2.01 -19.72 -2.38
N THR A 419 -2.63 -19.87 -1.23
CA THR A 419 -3.71 -18.99 -0.74
C THR A 419 -3.41 -18.55 0.68
N LEU A 420 -3.30 -17.23 0.88
CA LEU A 420 -3.15 -16.59 2.18
C LEU A 420 -4.49 -16.00 2.65
N ASP A 421 -4.68 -16.03 3.95
CA ASP A 421 -5.76 -15.29 4.61
C ASP A 421 -5.27 -13.86 4.95
N ASN A 422 -6.17 -12.88 5.03
CA ASN A 422 -5.78 -11.51 5.40
C ASN A 422 -5.08 -11.43 6.77
N THR A 423 -5.36 -12.38 7.66
CA THR A 423 -4.67 -12.50 8.96
C THR A 423 -3.19 -12.91 8.83
N ASP A 424 -2.78 -13.49 7.71
CA ASP A 424 -1.41 -13.96 7.52
C ASP A 424 -0.41 -12.83 7.27
N ILE A 425 -0.88 -11.65 6.87
CA ILE A 425 -0.04 -10.45 6.75
C ILE A 425 0.65 -10.14 8.10
N ALA A 426 -0.11 -10.04 9.19
CA ALA A 426 0.48 -9.83 10.51
C ALA A 426 1.41 -10.97 10.95
N LYS A 427 1.11 -12.21 10.57
CA LYS A 427 1.94 -13.37 10.91
C LYS A 427 3.29 -13.33 10.19
N LEU A 428 3.29 -12.94 8.91
CA LEU A 428 4.53 -12.72 8.15
C LEU A 428 5.38 -11.59 8.76
N ILE A 429 4.72 -10.50 9.21
CA ILE A 429 5.39 -9.42 9.92
C ILE A 429 6.02 -9.93 11.23
N ARG A 430 5.29 -10.71 12.05
CA ARG A 430 5.81 -11.27 13.30
C ARG A 430 6.94 -12.27 13.07
N LEU A 431 6.81 -13.13 12.06
CA LEU A 431 7.88 -14.04 11.68
C LEU A 431 9.17 -13.25 11.38
N THR A 432 9.08 -12.24 10.54
CA THR A 432 10.26 -11.49 10.09
C THR A 432 10.84 -10.58 11.18
N LEU A 433 10.00 -9.89 11.96
CA LEU A 433 10.48 -8.99 13.01
C LEU A 433 10.93 -9.75 14.27
N PHE A 434 10.26 -10.85 14.63
CA PHE A 434 10.40 -11.46 15.97
C PHE A 434 10.71 -12.96 15.95
N GLY A 435 10.71 -13.61 14.77
CA GLY A 435 10.90 -15.06 14.66
C GLY A 435 9.69 -15.87 15.13
N LEU A 436 8.50 -15.25 15.21
CA LEU A 436 7.28 -15.91 15.68
C LEU A 436 6.52 -16.47 14.46
N ASP A 437 6.67 -17.77 14.21
CA ASP A 437 5.98 -18.46 13.11
C ASP A 437 4.59 -18.94 13.55
N GLU A 438 3.57 -18.16 13.22
CA GLU A 438 2.15 -18.47 13.45
C GLU A 438 1.48 -19.03 12.18
N LEU A 439 2.23 -19.26 11.08
CA LEU A 439 1.67 -19.70 9.79
C LEU A 439 1.42 -21.21 9.76
N ASP A 440 2.26 -22.01 10.42
CA ASP A 440 2.20 -23.48 10.38
C ASP A 440 1.14 -24.08 11.31
N GLU A 441 0.56 -23.32 12.23
CA GLU A 441 -0.51 -23.80 13.11
C GLU A 441 -1.76 -24.28 12.35
N ARG A 442 -1.95 -23.86 11.10
CA ARG A 442 -3.06 -24.33 10.23
C ARG A 442 -2.94 -25.78 9.79
N ALA A 443 -1.73 -26.30 9.62
CA ALA A 443 -1.51 -27.69 9.19
C ALA A 443 -1.99 -28.69 10.25
N SER A 444 -1.94 -28.31 11.54
CA SER A 444 -2.34 -29.16 12.65
C SER A 444 -3.85 -29.13 12.95
N THR A 445 -4.57 -28.06 12.58
CA THR A 445 -6.02 -27.93 12.86
C THR A 445 -6.90 -28.38 11.71
N SER A 446 -6.38 -28.53 10.48
CA SER A 446 -7.13 -29.02 9.33
C SER A 446 -7.16 -30.57 9.23
N ALA A 447 -6.52 -31.28 10.15
CA ALA A 447 -6.48 -32.75 10.19
C ALA A 447 -7.51 -33.38 11.14
N ALA A 448 -8.47 -32.61 11.65
CA ALA A 448 -9.63 -33.16 12.38
C ALA A 448 -10.83 -33.32 11.42
N PRO A 449 -11.44 -34.50 11.35
CA PRO A 449 -12.52 -34.83 10.41
C PRO A 449 -13.82 -34.09 10.70
#